data_3946909e9b7a74ff320dca985898da61
#
_entry.id   3946909e9b7a74ff320dca985898da61
#
_cell.length_a   1.000
_cell.length_b   1.000
_cell.length_c   1.000
_cell.angle_alpha   90.00
_cell.angle_beta   90.00
_cell.angle_gamma   90.00
#
_symmetry.space_group_name_H-M   'P 1'
#
loop_
_entity.id
_entity.type
_entity.pdbx_description
1 polymer ?
#
loop_
_entity_poly.entity_id
_entity_poly.type
_entity_poly.pdbx_seq_one_letter_code
_entity_poly.pdbx_strand_id
1 'polypeptide(L)'
;MAFTDEQNRLICRNLIREARCCGVTVGMRKTTVEQLANAVGISKGSFYKFFDSKELLFFAMLEDIHTECFAAAQNALQENAALLPAYRAAAAILAACRWLSEAKAFVFIENDAEFLLHRLPEEVKTAHYHDDETHIRTLLE
;
A
#
# COMPACT_ATOMS: atom_id res chain seq x y z
N MET A 1 -5.34 25.45 13.89
CA MET A 1 -5.71 24.59 15.02
C MET A 1 -4.89 23.30 14.94
N ALA A 2 -4.31 22.87 16.04
CA ALA A 2 -3.55 21.62 16.08
C ALA A 2 -4.50 20.44 16.31
N PHE A 3 -4.27 19.35 15.58
CA PHE A 3 -4.97 18.08 15.80
C PHE A 3 -4.35 17.33 16.98
N THR A 4 -5.16 16.55 17.69
CA THR A 4 -4.67 15.62 18.70
C THR A 4 -3.95 14.43 18.02
N ASP A 5 -3.15 13.66 18.77
CA ASP A 5 -2.46 12.48 18.24
C ASP A 5 -3.43 11.43 17.69
N GLU A 6 -4.58 11.28 18.32
CA GLU A 6 -5.63 10.38 17.85
C GLU A 6 -6.24 10.87 16.54
N GLN A 7 -6.54 12.17 16.46
CA GLN A 7 -7.03 12.80 15.23
C GLN A 7 -6.01 12.67 14.09
N ASN A 8 -4.72 12.89 14.38
CA ASN A 8 -3.64 12.75 13.41
C ASN A 8 -3.59 11.32 12.84
N ARG A 9 -3.68 10.31 13.72
CA ARG A 9 -3.69 8.90 13.30
C ARG A 9 -4.91 8.58 12.45
N LEU A 10 -6.07 9.08 12.80
CA LEU A 10 -7.31 8.88 12.07
C LEU A 10 -7.26 9.55 10.69
N ILE A 11 -6.79 10.79 10.61
CA ILE A 11 -6.65 11.53 9.35
C ILE A 11 -5.66 10.81 8.43
N CYS A 12 -4.51 10.39 8.95
CA CYS A 12 -3.49 9.65 8.18
C CYS A 12 -4.08 8.36 7.59
N ARG A 13 -4.79 7.59 8.40
CA ARG A 13 -5.46 6.35 7.96
C ARG A 13 -6.51 6.61 6.90
N ASN A 14 -7.30 7.67 7.07
CA ASN A 14 -8.35 8.04 6.12
C ASN A 14 -7.76 8.55 4.81
N LEU A 15 -6.63 9.28 4.84
CA LEU A 15 -5.91 9.68 3.63
C LEU A 15 -5.40 8.48 2.84
N ILE A 16 -4.82 7.49 3.50
CA ILE A 16 -4.34 6.25 2.87
C ILE A 16 -5.53 5.48 2.25
N ARG A 17 -6.64 5.39 2.97
CA ARG A 17 -7.86 4.76 2.45
C ARG A 17 -8.41 5.46 1.22
N GLU A 18 -8.44 6.79 1.23
CA GLU A 18 -8.89 7.59 0.10
C GLU A 18 -7.93 7.45 -1.11
N ALA A 19 -6.62 7.46 -0.87
CA ALA A 19 -5.63 7.19 -1.90
C ALA A 19 -5.83 5.81 -2.53
N ARG A 20 -6.15 4.79 -1.73
CA ARG A 20 -6.45 3.44 -2.22
C ARG A 20 -7.69 3.44 -3.12
N CYS A 21 -8.75 4.10 -2.71
CA CYS A 21 -9.97 4.25 -3.51
C CYS A 21 -9.70 4.97 -4.83
N CYS A 22 -9.00 6.09 -4.81
CA CYS A 22 -8.63 6.85 -6.01
C CYS A 22 -7.67 6.06 -6.92
N GLY A 23 -6.70 5.35 -6.35
CA GLY A 23 -5.71 4.58 -7.09
C GLY A 23 -6.29 3.46 -7.95
N VAL A 24 -7.40 2.86 -7.50
CA VAL A 24 -8.07 1.77 -8.23
C VAL A 24 -9.23 2.25 -9.11
N THR A 25 -9.56 3.52 -9.08
CA THR A 25 -10.63 4.14 -9.90
C THR A 25 -10.08 5.12 -10.92
N VAL A 26 -9.85 6.36 -10.52
CA VAL A 26 -9.38 7.42 -11.42
C VAL A 26 -7.86 7.41 -11.64
N GLY A 27 -7.11 6.77 -10.76
CA GLY A 27 -5.65 6.69 -10.78
C GLY A 27 -4.96 7.86 -10.06
N MET A 28 -3.72 7.63 -9.66
CA MET A 28 -2.93 8.60 -8.89
C MET A 28 -2.73 9.92 -9.64
N ARG A 29 -2.39 9.84 -10.93
CA ARG A 29 -2.05 11.03 -11.73
C ARG A 29 -3.20 12.00 -11.89
N LYS A 30 -4.44 11.50 -11.91
CA LYS A 30 -5.67 12.30 -12.01
C LYS A 30 -6.22 12.76 -10.66
N THR A 31 -5.67 12.26 -9.55
CA THR A 31 -6.07 12.63 -8.20
C THR A 31 -5.26 13.84 -7.74
N THR A 32 -5.91 14.84 -7.18
CA THR A 32 -5.26 16.04 -6.64
C THR A 32 -5.18 16.01 -5.12
N VAL A 33 -4.19 16.70 -4.54
CA VAL A 33 -4.07 16.89 -3.09
C VAL A 33 -5.34 17.53 -2.52
N GLU A 34 -5.94 18.46 -3.25
CA GLU A 34 -7.15 19.14 -2.84
C GLU A 34 -8.35 18.19 -2.72
N GLN A 35 -8.51 17.28 -3.69
CA GLN A 35 -9.55 16.24 -3.63
C GLN A 35 -9.33 15.31 -2.42
N LEU A 36 -8.11 14.87 -2.19
CA LEU A 36 -7.76 14.01 -1.06
C LEU A 36 -8.03 14.68 0.29
N ALA A 37 -7.59 15.93 0.43
CA ALA A 37 -7.80 16.71 1.63
C ALA A 37 -9.31 16.93 1.92
N ASN A 38 -10.06 17.33 0.90
CA ASN A 38 -11.51 17.52 1.00
C ASN A 38 -12.25 16.26 1.42
N ALA A 39 -11.85 15.10 0.86
CA ALA A 39 -12.48 13.81 1.15
C ALA A 39 -12.34 13.41 2.63
N VAL A 40 -11.28 13.83 3.30
CA VAL A 40 -11.04 13.54 4.73
C VAL A 40 -11.34 14.73 5.66
N GLY A 41 -11.85 15.84 5.11
CA GLY A 41 -12.31 16.99 5.89
C GLY A 41 -11.21 17.91 6.42
N ILE A 42 -10.06 17.98 5.73
CA ILE A 42 -8.95 18.88 6.07
C ILE A 42 -8.68 19.86 4.93
N SER A 43 -7.95 20.94 5.23
CA SER A 43 -7.49 21.87 4.19
C SER A 43 -6.32 21.28 3.39
N LYS A 44 -6.10 21.79 2.18
CA LYS A 44 -4.93 21.46 1.36
C LYS A 44 -3.62 21.74 2.12
N GLY A 45 -3.54 22.84 2.85
CA GLY A 45 -2.38 23.18 3.66
C GLY A 45 -2.14 22.18 4.80
N SER A 46 -3.21 21.68 5.41
CA SER A 46 -3.13 20.66 6.46
C SER A 46 -2.65 19.31 5.94
N PHE A 47 -2.95 18.97 4.69
CA PHE A 47 -2.44 17.74 4.05
C PHE A 47 -0.92 17.61 4.18
N TYR A 48 -0.19 18.71 3.93
CA TYR A 48 1.27 18.72 3.96
C TYR A 48 1.88 18.57 5.35
N LYS A 49 1.06 18.57 6.41
CA LYS A 49 1.49 18.17 7.76
C LYS A 49 1.57 16.64 7.92
N PHE A 50 0.88 15.89 7.07
CA PHE A 50 0.83 14.43 7.10
C PHE A 50 1.74 13.78 6.06
N PHE A 51 1.78 14.33 4.85
CA PHE A 51 2.57 13.84 3.74
C PHE A 51 3.20 15.00 2.97
N ASP A 52 4.50 14.93 2.71
CA ASP A 52 5.23 15.98 2.00
C ASP A 52 4.80 16.11 0.54
N SER A 53 4.23 15.04 -0.04
CA SER A 53 3.73 15.02 -1.40
C SER A 53 2.61 14.01 -1.58
N LYS A 54 1.86 14.16 -2.67
CA LYS A 54 0.87 13.17 -3.10
C LYS A 54 1.52 11.81 -3.36
N GLU A 55 2.68 11.81 -3.97
CA GLU A 55 3.44 10.60 -4.27
C GLU A 55 3.80 9.82 -3.00
N LEU A 56 4.19 10.50 -1.93
CA LEU A 56 4.48 9.85 -0.64
C LEU A 56 3.22 9.26 0.01
N LEU A 57 2.07 9.88 -0.14
CA LEU A 57 0.81 9.28 0.30
C LEU A 57 0.48 8.00 -0.48
N PHE A 58 0.57 8.04 -1.80
CA PHE A 58 0.32 6.86 -2.63
C PHE A 58 1.35 5.75 -2.39
N PHE A 59 2.58 6.14 -2.06
CA PHE A 59 3.59 5.17 -1.65
C PHE A 59 3.23 4.49 -0.32
N ALA A 60 2.76 5.22 0.69
CA ALA A 60 2.26 4.64 1.93
C ALA A 60 1.11 3.65 1.67
N MET A 61 0.22 3.98 0.75
CA MET A 61 -0.85 3.10 0.30
C MET A 61 -0.30 1.82 -0.37
N LEU A 62 0.73 1.95 -1.20
CA LEU A 62 1.39 0.80 -1.83
C LEU A 62 2.04 -0.11 -0.79
N GLU A 63 2.68 0.45 0.22
CA GLU A 63 3.26 -0.33 1.33
C GLU A 63 2.19 -1.10 2.11
N ASP A 64 1.03 -0.51 2.34
CA ASP A 64 -0.10 -1.21 2.95
C ASP A 64 -0.60 -2.38 2.09
N ILE A 65 -0.68 -2.18 0.78
CA ILE A 65 -1.02 -3.25 -0.18
C ILE A 65 -0.02 -4.40 -0.06
N HIS A 66 1.28 -4.11 -0.04
CA HIS A 66 2.32 -5.12 0.11
C HIS A 66 2.19 -5.87 1.44
N THR A 67 2.02 -5.16 2.53
CA THR A 67 1.85 -5.77 3.87
C THR A 67 0.66 -6.73 3.91
N GLU A 68 -0.48 -6.32 3.40
CA GLU A 68 -1.69 -7.15 3.39
C GLU A 68 -1.56 -8.34 2.43
N CYS A 69 -0.92 -8.14 1.27
CA CYS A 69 -0.64 -9.20 0.30
C CYS A 69 0.28 -10.28 0.89
N PHE A 70 1.38 -9.88 1.53
CA PHE A 70 2.29 -10.80 2.21
C PHE A 70 1.63 -11.51 3.39
N ALA A 71 0.75 -10.82 4.13
CA ALA A 71 -0.04 -11.44 5.19
C ALA A 71 -0.96 -12.55 4.66
N ALA A 72 -1.61 -12.33 3.52
CA ALA A 72 -2.43 -13.34 2.86
C ALA A 72 -1.60 -14.57 2.45
N ALA A 73 -0.42 -14.36 1.90
CA ALA A 73 0.51 -15.44 1.56
C ALA A 73 0.98 -16.21 2.80
N GLN A 74 1.33 -15.51 3.86
CA GLN A 74 1.78 -16.10 5.13
C GLN A 74 0.67 -16.95 5.77
N ASN A 75 -0.55 -16.46 5.79
CA ASN A 75 -1.71 -17.21 6.30
C ASN A 75 -1.93 -18.49 5.51
N ALA A 76 -1.82 -18.44 4.17
CA ALA A 76 -1.95 -19.62 3.32
C ALA A 76 -0.85 -20.67 3.60
N LEU A 77 0.38 -20.24 3.87
CA LEU A 77 1.46 -21.15 4.29
C LEU A 77 1.14 -21.87 5.60
N GLN A 78 0.61 -21.14 6.57
CA GLN A 78 0.23 -21.69 7.88
C GLN A 78 -0.95 -22.66 7.78
N GLU A 79 -1.99 -22.28 7.04
CA GLU A 79 -3.19 -23.11 6.82
C GLU A 79 -2.87 -24.42 6.07
N ASN A 80 -1.84 -24.41 5.24
CA ASN A 80 -1.40 -25.56 4.44
C ASN A 80 -0.12 -26.20 4.94
N ALA A 81 0.18 -26.08 6.23
CA ALA A 81 1.43 -26.57 6.85
C ALA A 81 1.66 -28.07 6.66
N ALA A 82 0.60 -28.88 6.54
CA ALA A 82 0.67 -30.31 6.34
C ALA A 82 0.97 -30.74 4.89
N LEU A 83 0.89 -29.82 3.93
CA LEU A 83 1.16 -30.11 2.53
C LEU A 83 2.65 -30.13 2.23
N LEU A 84 3.03 -30.81 1.14
CA LEU A 84 4.40 -30.76 0.63
C LEU A 84 4.80 -29.33 0.27
N PRO A 85 6.12 -28.97 0.36
CA PRO A 85 6.59 -27.60 0.17
C PRO A 85 6.14 -26.94 -1.14
N ALA A 86 6.12 -27.68 -2.24
CA ALA A 86 5.67 -27.16 -3.54
C ALA A 86 4.19 -26.75 -3.52
N TYR A 87 3.34 -27.52 -2.87
CA TYR A 87 1.90 -27.20 -2.76
C TYR A 87 1.66 -26.05 -1.78
N ARG A 88 2.43 -25.97 -0.71
CA ARG A 88 2.40 -24.83 0.21
C ARG A 88 2.79 -23.52 -0.49
N ALA A 89 3.87 -23.56 -1.26
CA ALA A 89 4.32 -22.40 -2.05
C ALA A 89 3.26 -21.98 -3.07
N ALA A 90 2.66 -22.93 -3.78
CA ALA A 90 1.56 -22.66 -4.72
C ALA A 90 0.35 -22.02 -4.02
N ALA A 91 -0.02 -22.53 -2.85
CA ALA A 91 -1.13 -21.97 -2.06
C ALA A 91 -0.85 -20.52 -1.64
N ALA A 92 0.38 -20.21 -1.21
CA ALA A 92 0.79 -18.85 -0.85
C ALA A 92 0.73 -17.88 -2.03
N ILE A 93 1.25 -18.29 -3.19
CA ILE A 93 1.23 -17.47 -4.42
C ILE A 93 -0.21 -17.21 -4.86
N LEU A 94 -1.05 -18.26 -4.88
CA LEU A 94 -2.46 -18.12 -5.24
C LEU A 94 -3.23 -17.21 -4.27
N ALA A 95 -2.96 -17.30 -2.97
CA ALA A 95 -3.57 -16.44 -1.97
C ALA A 95 -3.17 -14.97 -2.17
N ALA A 96 -1.90 -14.69 -2.43
CA ALA A 96 -1.42 -13.36 -2.75
C ALA A 96 -2.08 -12.79 -4.02
N CYS A 97 -2.11 -13.56 -5.10
CA CYS A 97 -2.72 -13.15 -6.36
C CYS A 97 -4.23 -12.91 -6.21
N ARG A 98 -4.91 -13.77 -5.47
CA ARG A 98 -6.35 -13.61 -5.19
C ARG A 98 -6.61 -12.36 -4.39
N TRP A 99 -5.83 -12.10 -3.35
CA TRP A 99 -5.95 -10.90 -2.54
C TRP A 99 -5.75 -9.63 -3.40
N LEU A 100 -4.70 -9.59 -4.23
CA LEU A 100 -4.42 -8.46 -5.14
C LEU A 100 -5.58 -8.22 -6.12
N SER A 101 -6.18 -9.30 -6.63
CA SER A 101 -7.32 -9.23 -7.54
C SER A 101 -8.57 -8.68 -6.84
N GLU A 102 -8.92 -9.21 -5.69
CA GLU A 102 -10.09 -8.78 -4.90
C GLU A 102 -9.96 -7.33 -4.42
N ALA A 103 -8.76 -6.92 -4.03
CA ALA A 103 -8.44 -5.54 -3.66
C ALA A 103 -8.35 -4.59 -4.87
N LYS A 104 -8.44 -5.09 -6.10
CA LYS A 104 -8.21 -4.36 -7.36
C LYS A 104 -6.84 -3.69 -7.43
N ALA A 105 -5.88 -4.19 -6.67
CA ALA A 105 -4.54 -3.61 -6.57
C ALA A 105 -3.77 -3.67 -7.90
N PHE A 106 -4.04 -4.64 -8.76
CA PHE A 106 -3.43 -4.73 -10.09
C PHE A 106 -3.67 -3.48 -10.94
N VAL A 107 -4.82 -2.84 -10.80
CA VAL A 107 -5.13 -1.59 -11.53
C VAL A 107 -4.11 -0.50 -11.22
N PHE A 108 -3.80 -0.30 -9.93
CA PHE A 108 -2.80 0.67 -9.50
C PHE A 108 -1.39 0.22 -9.89
N ILE A 109 -1.06 -1.04 -9.69
CA ILE A 109 0.27 -1.60 -9.99
C ILE A 109 0.59 -1.42 -11.47
N GLU A 110 -0.33 -1.77 -12.36
CA GLU A 110 -0.11 -1.66 -13.81
C GLU A 110 -0.04 -0.21 -14.30
N ASN A 111 -0.88 0.67 -13.76
CA ASN A 111 -1.03 2.01 -14.31
C ASN A 111 -0.13 3.06 -13.66
N ASP A 112 0.15 2.94 -12.37
CA ASP A 112 0.74 4.03 -11.60
C ASP A 112 2.00 3.67 -10.80
N ALA A 113 2.23 2.40 -10.45
CA ALA A 113 3.31 2.03 -9.54
C ALA A 113 4.70 2.38 -10.09
N GLU A 114 4.97 2.10 -11.35
CA GLU A 114 6.24 2.45 -11.99
C GLU A 114 6.47 3.96 -11.99
N PHE A 115 5.45 4.73 -12.39
CA PHE A 115 5.49 6.18 -12.39
C PHE A 115 5.74 6.74 -10.98
N LEU A 116 5.08 6.17 -9.98
CA LEU A 116 5.27 6.52 -8.57
C LEU A 116 6.71 6.29 -8.13
N LEU A 117 7.24 5.09 -8.36
CA LEU A 117 8.60 4.71 -7.94
C LEU A 117 9.67 5.61 -8.55
N HIS A 118 9.50 6.07 -9.78
CA HIS A 118 10.43 7.02 -10.41
C HIS A 118 10.44 8.41 -9.76
N ARG A 119 9.41 8.76 -9.01
CA ARG A 119 9.26 10.08 -8.37
C ARG A 119 9.61 10.08 -6.89
N LEU A 120 9.94 8.93 -6.32
CA LEU A 120 10.30 8.83 -4.91
C LEU A 120 11.79 9.11 -4.70
N PRO A 121 12.18 9.66 -3.52
CA PRO A 121 13.57 9.75 -3.12
C PRO A 121 14.25 8.37 -3.09
N GLU A 122 15.54 8.32 -3.42
CA GLU A 122 16.30 7.06 -3.47
C GLU A 122 16.30 6.31 -2.12
N GLU A 123 16.39 7.04 -1.00
CA GLU A 123 16.36 6.43 0.33
C GLU A 123 15.04 5.70 0.60
N VAL A 124 13.92 6.28 0.15
CA VAL A 124 12.59 5.69 0.29
C VAL A 124 12.48 4.41 -0.54
N LYS A 125 12.96 4.42 -1.78
CA LYS A 125 12.97 3.24 -2.65
C LYS A 125 13.86 2.13 -2.10
N THR A 126 15.03 2.46 -1.62
CA THR A 126 15.97 1.50 -1.04
C THR A 126 15.38 0.81 0.18
N ALA A 127 14.76 1.56 1.08
CA ALA A 127 14.05 1.00 2.23
C ALA A 127 12.92 0.06 1.83
N HIS A 128 12.13 0.44 0.83
CA HIS A 128 11.03 -0.37 0.30
C HIS A 128 11.53 -1.71 -0.27
N TYR A 129 12.56 -1.70 -1.08
CA TYR A 129 13.11 -2.94 -1.66
C TYR A 129 13.72 -3.84 -0.59
N HIS A 130 14.32 -3.27 0.44
CA HIS A 130 14.83 -4.02 1.58
C HIS A 130 13.69 -4.69 2.38
N ASP A 131 12.60 -3.98 2.59
CA ASP A 131 11.42 -4.51 3.28
C ASP A 131 10.76 -5.64 2.47
N ASP A 132 10.66 -5.50 1.16
CA ASP A 132 10.15 -6.55 0.27
C ASP A 132 11.04 -7.80 0.32
N GLU A 133 12.36 -7.62 0.30
CA GLU A 133 13.31 -8.74 0.44
C GLU A 133 13.12 -9.45 1.79
N THR A 134 12.93 -8.70 2.87
CA THR A 134 12.69 -9.25 4.21
C THR A 134 11.40 -10.06 4.25
N HIS A 135 10.32 -9.54 3.67
CA HIS A 135 9.04 -10.27 3.57
C HIS A 135 9.20 -11.58 2.80
N ILE A 136 9.87 -11.56 1.68
CA ILE A 136 10.10 -12.77 0.86
C ILE A 136 10.93 -13.81 1.64
N ARG A 137 11.99 -13.39 2.32
CA ARG A 137 12.79 -14.28 3.18
C ARG A 137 11.94 -14.96 4.25
N THR A 138 11.12 -14.17 4.95
CA THR A 138 10.23 -14.69 6.00
C THR A 138 9.25 -15.72 5.48
N LEU A 139 8.77 -15.58 4.23
CA LEU A 139 7.90 -16.56 3.59
C LEU A 139 8.60 -17.87 3.25
N LEU A 140 9.93 -17.83 3.02
CA LEU A 140 10.72 -19.00 2.63
C LEU A 140 11.26 -19.81 3.84
N GLU A 141 11.28 -19.25 5.03
CA GLU A 141 11.67 -19.91 6.29
C GLU A 141 10.53 -20.74 6.89
#